data_6743a261f70803eacc439d26c4f9ed2a
#
_entry.id   6743a261f70803eacc439d26c4f9ed2a
#
_cell.length_a   1.000
_cell.length_b   1.000
_cell.length_c   1.000
_cell.angle_alpha   90.00
_cell.angle_beta   90.00
_cell.angle_gamma   90.00
#
_symmetry.space_group_name_H-M   'P 1'
#
loop_
_entity.id
_entity.type
_entity.pdbx_description
1 polymer ?
#
loop_
_entity_poly.entity_id
_entity_poly.type
_entity_poly.pdbx_seq_one_letter_code
_entity_poly.pdbx_strand_id
1 'polypeptide(L)'
;MSKTFNIYCDESTHLINDRHPYMLLGYVSIAYPQIKMAREQIKAIKAKHNYVGELKWTNVHDATYPMYNELIDYFFMTDMKFRVVIVDKSQIDETRPEYTFNDFYFRFFSV
;
A
#
# COMPACT_ATOMS: atom_id res chain seq x y z
N MET A 1 -19.17 7.33 19.05
CA MET A 1 -19.42 6.88 17.66
C MET A 1 -18.19 6.19 17.12
N SER A 2 -18.39 4.95 16.71
CA SER A 2 -17.30 4.21 16.05
C SER A 2 -17.15 4.71 14.61
N LYS A 3 -15.91 4.93 14.19
CA LYS A 3 -15.59 5.25 12.80
C LYS A 3 -15.24 3.96 12.06
N THR A 4 -15.78 3.82 10.86
CA THR A 4 -15.43 2.72 9.98
C THR A 4 -14.27 3.15 9.09
N PHE A 5 -13.25 2.30 9.02
CA PHE A 5 -12.07 2.53 8.17
C PHE A 5 -11.95 1.41 7.16
N ASN A 6 -11.56 1.77 5.96
CA ASN A 6 -11.11 0.80 4.98
C ASN A 6 -9.59 0.71 5.02
N ILE A 7 -9.10 -0.50 4.92
CA ILE A 7 -7.66 -0.77 4.91
C ILE A 7 -7.31 -1.39 3.56
N TYR A 8 -6.40 -0.76 2.85
CA TYR A 8 -5.89 -1.22 1.56
C TYR A 8 -4.47 -1.74 1.75
N CYS A 9 -4.27 -3.02 1.48
CA CYS A 9 -3.01 -3.70 1.72
C CYS A 9 -2.36 -4.13 0.43
N ASP A 10 -1.04 -4.15 0.43
CA ASP A 10 -0.26 -4.73 -0.65
C ASP A 10 1.05 -5.26 -0.09
N GLU A 11 1.63 -6.23 -0.78
CA GLU A 11 2.91 -6.80 -0.41
C GLU A 11 3.93 -6.68 -1.51
N SER A 12 5.18 -6.69 -1.12
CA SER A 12 6.31 -6.68 -2.05
C SER A 12 7.30 -7.75 -1.66
N THR A 13 7.87 -8.43 -2.65
CA THR A 13 8.87 -9.49 -2.48
C THR A 13 8.41 -10.60 -1.55
N HIS A 14 7.15 -11.03 -1.70
CA HIS A 14 6.52 -11.98 -0.79
C HIS A 14 6.92 -13.44 -1.01
N LEU A 15 7.57 -13.77 -2.12
CA LEU A 15 7.97 -15.13 -2.42
C LEU A 15 9.27 -15.48 -1.69
N ILE A 16 9.33 -16.67 -1.09
CA ILE A 16 10.49 -17.08 -0.31
C ILE A 16 11.74 -17.24 -1.18
N ASN A 17 11.57 -17.70 -2.41
CA ASN A 17 12.70 -18.02 -3.29
C ASN A 17 12.98 -16.92 -4.32
N ASP A 18 12.58 -15.68 -4.07
CA ASP A 18 12.78 -14.58 -5.01
C ASP A 18 14.13 -13.86 -4.83
N ARG A 19 15.01 -14.40 -3.97
CA ARG A 19 16.33 -13.85 -3.66
C ARG A 19 16.31 -12.53 -2.89
N HIS A 20 15.15 -12.13 -2.37
CA HIS A 20 15.04 -10.98 -1.47
C HIS A 20 14.89 -11.46 -0.05
N PRO A 21 15.78 -11.05 0.89
CA PRO A 21 15.73 -11.54 2.27
C PRO A 21 14.55 -11.00 3.08
N TYR A 22 13.96 -9.89 2.62
CA TYR A 22 12.88 -9.25 3.34
C TYR A 22 11.63 -9.15 2.49
N MET A 23 10.49 -9.23 3.15
CA MET A 23 9.19 -8.97 2.57
C MET A 23 8.62 -7.70 3.18
N LEU A 24 7.96 -6.89 2.37
CA LEU A 24 7.29 -5.68 2.84
C LEU A 24 5.78 -5.89 2.77
N LEU A 25 5.11 -5.58 3.88
CA LEU A 25 3.65 -5.56 3.95
C LEU A 25 3.24 -4.12 4.28
N GLY A 26 2.61 -3.47 3.31
CA GLY A 26 2.19 -2.08 3.46
C GLY A 26 0.68 -1.96 3.52
N TYR A 27 0.18 -0.98 4.26
CA TYR A 27 -1.24 -0.67 4.20
C TYR A 27 -1.51 0.81 4.38
N VAL A 28 -2.61 1.25 3.75
CA VAL A 28 -3.17 2.59 3.92
C VAL A 28 -4.53 2.44 4.56
N SER A 29 -4.78 3.18 5.64
CA SER A 29 -6.11 3.24 6.24
C SER A 29 -6.75 4.59 5.94
N ILE A 30 -8.04 4.54 5.58
CA ILE A 30 -8.81 5.73 5.25
C ILE A 30 -10.21 5.60 5.88
N ALA A 31 -10.70 6.69 6.46
CA ALA A 31 -12.07 6.72 6.99
C ALA A 31 -13.08 6.54 5.86
N TYR A 32 -14.06 5.67 6.06
CA TYR A 32 -15.04 5.32 5.04
C TYR A 32 -15.69 6.52 4.34
N PRO A 33 -16.12 7.58 5.06
CA PRO A 33 -16.76 8.72 4.39
C PRO A 33 -15.82 9.50 3.47
N GLN A 34 -14.50 9.32 3.59
CA GLN A 34 -13.51 10.06 2.81
C GLN A 34 -13.08 9.34 1.53
N ILE A 35 -13.50 8.09 1.34
CA ILE A 35 -13.05 7.29 0.20
C ILE A 35 -13.44 7.92 -1.13
N LYS A 36 -14.69 8.35 -1.26
CA LYS A 36 -15.19 8.93 -2.51
C LYS A 36 -14.41 10.19 -2.87
N MET A 37 -14.19 11.06 -1.90
CA MET A 37 -13.43 12.29 -2.12
C MET A 37 -11.99 11.98 -2.52
N ALA A 38 -11.35 11.01 -1.86
CA ALA A 38 -9.99 10.63 -2.18
C ALA A 38 -9.88 10.11 -3.62
N ARG A 39 -10.81 9.26 -4.04
CA ARG A 39 -10.84 8.77 -5.43
C ARG A 39 -10.98 9.91 -6.43
N GLU A 40 -11.88 10.85 -6.16
CA GLU A 40 -12.10 11.98 -7.05
C GLU A 40 -10.88 12.87 -7.13
N GLN A 41 -10.22 13.11 -6.00
CA GLN A 41 -9.00 13.92 -5.97
C GLN A 41 -7.83 13.26 -6.71
N ILE A 42 -7.65 11.97 -6.53
CA ILE A 42 -6.61 11.23 -7.24
C ILE A 42 -6.87 11.26 -8.74
N LYS A 43 -8.12 11.05 -9.16
CA LYS A 43 -8.49 11.16 -10.58
C LYS A 43 -8.23 12.55 -11.13
N ALA A 44 -8.57 13.59 -10.36
CA ALA A 44 -8.36 14.98 -10.78
C ALA A 44 -6.87 15.29 -10.94
N ILE A 45 -6.03 14.82 -10.03
CA ILE A 45 -4.59 15.02 -10.13
C ILE A 45 -4.02 14.31 -11.35
N LYS A 46 -4.41 13.07 -11.59
CA LYS A 46 -3.99 12.33 -12.78
C LYS A 46 -4.41 13.04 -14.06
N ALA A 47 -5.65 13.49 -14.13
CA ALA A 47 -6.17 14.21 -15.31
C ALA A 47 -5.45 15.52 -15.55
N LYS A 48 -5.15 16.27 -14.49
CA LYS A 48 -4.41 17.53 -14.56
C LYS A 48 -3.04 17.35 -15.22
N HIS A 49 -2.40 16.21 -14.96
CA HIS A 49 -1.08 15.92 -15.50
C HIS A 49 -1.13 15.02 -16.75
N ASN A 50 -2.32 14.80 -17.30
CA ASN A 50 -2.51 13.93 -18.48
C ASN A 50 -1.93 12.55 -18.30
N TYR A 51 -2.01 12.03 -17.08
CA TYR A 51 -1.46 10.72 -16.76
C TYR A 51 -2.52 9.64 -16.92
N VAL A 52 -2.21 8.64 -17.74
CA VAL A 52 -3.04 7.45 -17.95
C VAL A 52 -2.20 6.25 -17.57
N GLY A 53 -2.71 5.42 -16.70
CA GLY A 53 -2.02 4.22 -16.28
C GLY A 53 -1.97 4.06 -14.78
N GLU A 54 -1.27 3.03 -14.36
CA GLU A 54 -1.15 2.66 -12.97
C GLU A 54 -0.13 3.54 -12.24
N LEU A 55 -0.44 3.88 -10.99
CA LEU A 55 0.50 4.58 -10.12
C LEU A 55 1.46 3.55 -9.52
N LYS A 56 2.74 3.65 -9.84
CA LYS A 56 3.76 2.75 -9.29
C LYS A 56 5.14 3.38 -9.36
N TRP A 57 6.03 2.91 -8.52
CA TRP A 57 7.36 3.46 -8.37
C TRP A 57 8.14 3.48 -9.70
N THR A 58 8.02 2.43 -10.50
CA THR A 58 8.74 2.34 -11.77
C THR A 58 8.30 3.38 -12.79
N ASN A 59 7.16 4.05 -12.57
CA ASN A 59 6.67 5.10 -13.44
C ASN A 59 7.05 6.51 -12.94
N VAL A 60 7.85 6.60 -11.87
CA VAL A 60 8.34 7.88 -11.35
C VAL A 60 9.61 8.26 -12.11
N HIS A 61 9.54 9.33 -12.88
CA HIS A 61 10.67 9.89 -13.61
C HIS A 61 10.43 11.39 -13.77
N ASP A 62 11.36 12.10 -14.40
CA ASP A 62 11.32 13.56 -14.46
C ASP A 62 9.99 14.11 -14.98
N ALA A 63 9.41 13.47 -16.00
CA ALA A 63 8.17 13.92 -16.59
C ALA A 63 6.95 13.69 -15.68
N THR A 64 6.96 12.64 -14.86
CA THR A 64 5.84 12.30 -13.97
C THR A 64 6.04 12.76 -12.54
N TYR A 65 7.23 13.19 -12.18
CA TYR A 65 7.56 13.61 -10.82
C TYR A 65 6.60 14.65 -10.25
N PRO A 66 6.22 15.72 -11.00
CA PRO A 66 5.30 16.72 -10.44
C PRO A 66 3.95 16.12 -10.04
N MET A 67 3.43 15.16 -10.81
CA MET A 67 2.18 14.49 -10.47
C MET A 67 2.33 13.66 -9.19
N TYR A 68 3.39 12.85 -9.09
CA TYR A 68 3.61 12.03 -7.91
C TYR A 68 3.83 12.89 -6.66
N ASN A 69 4.53 14.00 -6.80
CA ASN A 69 4.72 14.93 -5.70
C ASN A 69 3.40 15.49 -5.20
N GLU A 70 2.51 15.86 -6.12
CA GLU A 70 1.18 16.37 -5.78
C GLU A 70 0.32 15.30 -5.08
N LEU A 71 0.42 14.05 -5.52
CA LEU A 71 -0.28 12.94 -4.86
C LEU A 71 0.21 12.74 -3.43
N ILE A 72 1.51 12.82 -3.20
CA ILE A 72 2.09 12.69 -1.87
C ILE A 72 1.66 13.86 -0.98
N ASP A 73 1.70 15.08 -1.50
CA ASP A 73 1.23 16.24 -0.76
C ASP A 73 -0.24 16.10 -0.37
N TYR A 74 -1.07 15.59 -1.29
CA TYR A 74 -2.47 15.34 -0.99
C TYR A 74 -2.62 14.33 0.15
N PHE A 75 -1.85 13.24 0.11
CA PHE A 75 -1.88 12.24 1.19
C PHE A 75 -1.62 12.88 2.55
N PHE A 76 -0.60 13.71 2.65
CA PHE A 76 -0.24 14.36 3.91
C PHE A 76 -1.24 15.42 4.37
N MET A 77 -2.10 15.91 3.48
CA MET A 77 -3.19 16.81 3.84
C MET A 77 -4.41 16.08 4.39
N THR A 78 -4.47 14.78 4.25
CA THR A 78 -5.61 13.96 4.68
C THR A 78 -5.32 13.29 6.03
N ASP A 79 -6.35 12.62 6.57
CA ASP A 79 -6.20 11.78 7.76
C ASP A 79 -5.80 10.34 7.43
N MET A 80 -5.48 10.07 6.17
CA MET A 80 -5.00 8.75 5.78
C MET A 80 -3.71 8.41 6.51
N LYS A 81 -3.57 7.13 6.88
CA LYS A 81 -2.38 6.63 7.56
C LYS A 81 -1.74 5.53 6.73
N PHE A 82 -0.42 5.53 6.74
CA PHE A 82 0.36 4.51 6.04
C PHE A 82 1.28 3.82 7.03
N ARG A 83 1.33 2.48 6.95
CA ARG A 83 2.27 1.67 7.72
C ARG A 83 2.89 0.62 6.85
N VAL A 84 4.14 0.30 7.17
CA VAL A 84 4.88 -0.78 6.51
C VAL A 84 5.43 -1.70 7.59
N VAL A 85 5.23 -3.00 7.39
CA VAL A 85 5.85 -4.04 8.21
C VAL A 85 6.93 -4.70 7.36
N ILE A 86 8.15 -4.75 7.89
CA ILE A 86 9.28 -5.41 7.23
C ILE A 86 9.45 -6.78 7.89
N VAL A 87 9.39 -7.83 7.10
CA VAL A 87 9.45 -9.21 7.58
C VAL A 87 10.73 -9.86 7.08
N ASP A 88 11.51 -10.43 8.00
CA ASP A 88 12.66 -11.26 7.66
C ASP A 88 12.15 -12.64 7.24
N LYS A 89 12.34 -12.98 5.97
CA LYS A 89 11.85 -14.24 5.42
C LYS A 89 12.49 -15.47 6.05
N SER A 90 13.68 -15.33 6.62
CA SER A 90 14.36 -16.44 7.27
C SER A 90 13.60 -16.95 8.51
N GLN A 91 12.71 -16.15 9.06
CA GLN A 91 11.91 -16.49 10.22
C GLN A 91 10.57 -17.11 9.87
N ILE A 92 10.27 -17.24 8.57
CA ILE A 92 9.04 -17.87 8.10
C ILE A 92 9.33 -19.36 7.87
N ASP A 93 8.61 -20.21 8.59
CA ASP A 93 8.73 -21.66 8.43
C ASP A 93 7.56 -22.18 7.60
N GLU A 94 7.76 -22.28 6.29
CA GLU A 94 6.75 -22.79 5.36
C GLU A 94 6.58 -24.32 5.45
N THR A 95 7.48 -25.00 6.14
CA THR A 95 7.36 -26.46 6.27
C THR A 95 6.29 -26.86 7.26
N ARG A 96 5.77 -25.92 8.06
CA ARG A 96 4.67 -26.19 8.98
C ARG A 96 3.34 -26.19 8.23
N PRO A 97 2.55 -27.27 8.36
CA PRO A 97 1.27 -27.37 7.63
C PRO A 97 0.27 -26.25 7.99
N GLU A 98 0.34 -25.70 9.19
CA GLU A 98 -0.52 -24.62 9.64
C GLU A 98 -0.09 -23.25 9.14
N TYR A 99 1.07 -23.15 8.48
CA TYR A 99 1.57 -21.89 7.96
C TYR A 99 1.21 -21.75 6.49
N THR A 100 -0.01 -21.29 6.25
CA THR A 100 -0.39 -20.87 4.90
C THR A 100 -0.06 -19.39 4.73
N PHE A 101 0.03 -18.95 3.49
CA PHE A 101 0.22 -17.54 3.19
C PHE A 101 -0.90 -16.67 3.81
N ASN A 102 -2.13 -17.19 3.81
CA ASN A 102 -3.26 -16.50 4.39
C ASN A 102 -3.11 -16.34 5.90
N ASP A 103 -2.65 -17.38 6.60
CA ASP A 103 -2.41 -17.31 8.05
C ASP A 103 -1.37 -16.24 8.38
N PHE A 104 -0.33 -16.17 7.57
CA PHE A 104 0.70 -15.15 7.71
C PHE A 104 0.11 -13.74 7.58
N TYR A 105 -0.72 -13.51 6.58
CA TYR A 105 -1.42 -12.24 6.41
C TYR A 105 -2.25 -11.87 7.63
N PHE A 106 -3.05 -12.81 8.11
CA PHE A 106 -3.91 -12.57 9.26
C PHE A 106 -3.11 -12.15 10.49
N ARG A 107 -1.97 -12.76 10.71
CA ARG A 107 -1.14 -12.42 11.87
C ARG A 107 -0.58 -11.02 11.82
N PHE A 108 -0.25 -10.53 10.63
CA PHE A 108 0.36 -9.22 10.51
C PHE A 108 -0.65 -8.08 10.36
N PHE A 109 -1.83 -8.34 9.81
CA PHE A 109 -2.81 -7.30 9.56
C PHE A 109 -4.00 -7.31 10.52
N SER A 110 -4.14 -8.30 11.38
CA SER A 110 -5.26 -8.37 12.33
C SER A 110 -4.92 -7.89 13.74
N VAL A 111 -3.75 -7.35 13.92
CA VAL A 111 -3.32 -6.83 15.23
C VAL A 111 -3.72 -5.39 15.40
#